data_d174c7dfb8fdf21a18f1b65d7a54c7c1
#
_entry.id   d174c7dfb8fdf21a18f1b65d7a54c7c1
#
_cell.length_a   1.000
_cell.length_b   1.000
_cell.length_c   1.000
_cell.angle_alpha   90.00
_cell.angle_beta   90.00
_cell.angle_gamma   90.00
#
_symmetry.space_group_name_H-M   'P 1'
#
loop_
_entity.id
_entity.type
_entity.pdbx_description
1 polymer ?
#
loop_
_entity_poly.entity_id
_entity_poly.type
_entity_poly.pdbx_seq_one_letter_code
_entity_poly.pdbx_strand_id
1 'polypeptide(L)'
;AQKATELGASMLWPVFTEHTAVGRINIERLKSNAIEAAEQSDRLTVPEIGKPTGFEDLLKKWPEERFLFCCDETGGGKPILQEFQKHTGPSGLLIGPEGGFSNSELDQLDKLSNVCRVSLGGRVLRSDTAAFAALACWQASVGDWNISPVRLKN
;
A
#
# COMPACT_ATOMS: atom_id res chain seq x y z
N ALA A 1 -6.22 6.94 4.71
CA ALA A 1 -5.14 7.31 5.65
C ALA A 1 -5.37 6.70 7.04
N GLN A 2 -6.56 6.87 7.63
CA GLN A 2 -6.88 6.31 8.96
C GLN A 2 -6.65 4.79 9.01
N LYS A 3 -7.26 4.03 8.10
CA LYS A 3 -7.16 2.57 8.12
C LYS A 3 -5.76 2.05 7.80
N ALA A 4 -5.04 2.69 6.89
CA ALA A 4 -3.65 2.32 6.64
C ALA A 4 -2.76 2.58 7.87
N THR A 5 -3.04 3.66 8.61
CA THR A 5 -2.38 3.92 9.89
C THR A 5 -2.68 2.84 10.92
N GLU A 6 -3.95 2.51 11.16
CA GLU A 6 -4.38 1.44 12.08
C GLU A 6 -3.76 0.09 11.70
N LEU A 7 -3.62 -0.19 10.40
CA LEU A 7 -3.03 -1.42 9.86
C LEU A 7 -1.49 -1.39 9.77
N GLY A 8 -0.82 -0.44 10.39
CA GLY A 8 0.62 -0.48 10.58
C GLY A 8 1.46 0.12 9.45
N ALA A 9 0.88 0.77 8.43
CA ALA A 9 1.68 1.45 7.41
C ALA A 9 2.61 2.49 8.05
N SER A 10 3.86 2.55 7.61
CA SER A 10 4.86 3.51 8.07
C SER A 10 4.95 4.76 7.18
N MET A 11 4.44 4.66 5.95
CA MET A 11 4.39 5.76 4.99
C MET A 11 3.16 5.63 4.11
N LEU A 12 2.54 6.77 3.80
CA LEU A 12 1.47 6.90 2.82
C LEU A 12 1.96 7.83 1.71
N TRP A 13 2.07 7.31 0.51
CA TRP A 13 2.58 8.07 -0.62
C TRP A 13 1.51 8.23 -1.70
N PRO A 14 0.85 9.38 -1.82
CA PRO A 14 -0.13 9.61 -2.87
C PRO A 14 0.51 9.60 -4.26
N VAL A 15 -0.05 8.80 -5.16
CA VAL A 15 0.45 8.63 -6.52
C VAL A 15 -0.65 8.96 -7.53
N PHE A 16 -0.33 9.77 -8.51
CA PHE A 16 -1.20 10.04 -9.66
C PHE A 16 -0.87 9.07 -10.79
N THR A 17 -1.83 8.25 -11.15
CA THR A 17 -1.80 7.32 -12.27
C THR A 17 -2.65 7.87 -13.42
N GLU A 18 -2.62 7.23 -14.58
CA GLU A 18 -3.36 7.67 -15.77
C GLU A 18 -4.87 7.80 -15.52
N HIS A 19 -5.45 6.87 -14.75
CA HIS A 19 -6.88 6.85 -14.46
C HIS A 19 -7.26 7.54 -13.13
N THR A 20 -6.34 8.28 -12.52
CA THR A 20 -6.65 9.02 -11.29
C THR A 20 -7.61 10.17 -11.57
N ALA A 21 -8.82 10.11 -10.99
CA ALA A 21 -9.85 11.14 -11.19
C ALA A 21 -9.62 12.42 -10.39
N VAL A 22 -8.77 12.38 -9.35
CA VAL A 22 -8.55 13.49 -8.40
C VAL A 22 -7.36 14.33 -8.81
N GLY A 23 -7.57 15.61 -9.10
CA GLY A 23 -6.49 16.52 -9.49
C GLY A 23 -5.69 17.14 -8.33
N ARG A 24 -6.17 17.05 -7.08
CA ARG A 24 -5.51 17.65 -5.91
C ARG A 24 -5.73 16.82 -4.64
N ILE A 25 -4.65 16.65 -3.87
CA ILE A 25 -4.67 15.93 -2.61
C ILE A 25 -4.41 16.92 -1.47
N ASN A 26 -5.26 16.89 -0.45
CA ASN A 26 -5.07 17.69 0.77
C ASN A 26 -4.16 16.92 1.74
N ILE A 27 -2.87 17.22 1.70
CA ILE A 27 -1.84 16.58 2.55
C ILE A 27 -2.07 16.84 4.03
N GLU A 28 -2.47 18.04 4.40
CA GLU A 28 -2.72 18.37 5.81
C GLU A 28 -3.89 17.57 6.38
N ARG A 29 -4.92 17.32 5.58
CA ARG A 29 -6.02 16.44 5.98
C ARG A 29 -5.56 14.99 6.13
N LEU A 30 -4.69 14.50 5.24
CA LEU A 30 -4.13 13.15 5.38
C LEU A 30 -3.31 13.01 6.66
N LYS A 31 -2.48 14.02 6.98
CA LYS A 31 -1.70 14.05 8.21
C LYS A 31 -2.59 14.06 9.45
N SER A 32 -3.60 14.93 9.50
CA SER A 32 -4.54 14.99 10.63
C SER A 32 -5.24 13.65 10.84
N ASN A 33 -5.71 13.02 9.76
CA ASN A 33 -6.36 11.71 9.82
C ASN A 33 -5.38 10.61 10.31
N ALA A 34 -4.12 10.67 9.92
CA ALA A 34 -3.11 9.72 10.35
C ALA A 34 -2.75 9.88 11.84
N ILE A 35 -2.65 11.13 12.33
CA ILE A 35 -2.40 11.44 13.75
C ILE A 35 -3.56 10.91 14.60
N GLU A 36 -4.80 11.28 14.25
CA GLU A 36 -6.00 10.82 14.97
C GLU A 36 -6.07 9.28 15.02
N ALA A 37 -5.82 8.62 13.89
CA ALA A 37 -5.84 7.16 13.84
C ALA A 37 -4.72 6.52 14.66
N ALA A 38 -3.53 7.11 14.72
CA ALA A 38 -2.44 6.63 15.55
C ALA A 38 -2.80 6.73 17.04
N GLU A 39 -3.40 7.85 17.48
CA GLU A 39 -3.88 8.03 18.85
C GLU A 39 -4.97 7.01 19.21
N GLN A 40 -5.95 6.78 18.32
CA GLN A 40 -7.04 5.83 18.55
C GLN A 40 -6.61 4.36 18.55
N SER A 41 -5.49 4.04 17.92
CA SER A 41 -4.96 2.67 17.82
C SER A 41 -3.75 2.41 18.73
N ASP A 42 -3.44 3.30 19.65
CA ASP A 42 -2.29 3.24 20.56
C ASP A 42 -0.94 3.06 19.84
N ARG A 43 -0.82 3.59 18.62
CA ARG A 43 0.44 3.57 17.88
C ARG A 43 1.41 4.60 18.43
N LEU A 44 2.66 4.18 18.65
CA LEU A 44 3.74 5.08 19.08
C LEU A 44 4.30 5.94 17.94
N THR A 45 3.97 5.60 16.69
CA THR A 45 4.46 6.30 15.49
C THR A 45 3.32 6.69 14.57
N VAL A 46 3.40 7.88 13.98
CA VAL A 46 2.50 8.33 12.92
C VAL A 46 3.15 8.05 11.57
N PRO A 47 2.44 7.52 10.57
CA PRO A 47 3.02 7.32 9.25
C PRO A 47 3.43 8.65 8.59
N GLU A 48 4.53 8.63 7.88
CA GLU A 48 4.94 9.75 7.05
C GLU A 48 3.97 9.91 5.87
N ILE A 49 3.61 11.15 5.55
CA ILE A 49 2.82 11.47 4.36
C ILE A 49 3.75 12.03 3.28
N GLY A 50 4.00 11.22 2.25
CA GLY A 50 4.82 11.60 1.12
C GLY A 50 4.19 12.71 0.27
N LYS A 51 5.02 13.46 -0.44
CA LYS A 51 4.53 14.45 -1.41
C LYS A 51 3.87 13.72 -2.58
N PRO A 52 2.70 14.17 -3.05
CA PRO A 52 2.06 13.60 -4.22
C PRO A 52 3.02 13.56 -5.42
N THR A 53 3.06 12.45 -6.11
CA THR A 53 3.98 12.24 -7.24
C THR A 53 3.26 11.54 -8.39
N GLY A 54 3.75 11.70 -9.61
CA GLY A 54 3.29 10.93 -10.76
C GLY A 54 3.82 9.50 -10.73
N PHE A 55 3.14 8.60 -11.43
CA PHE A 55 3.48 7.18 -11.48
C PHE A 55 4.93 6.93 -11.97
N GLU A 56 5.35 7.56 -13.07
CA GLU A 56 6.71 7.41 -13.58
C GLU A 56 7.78 7.90 -12.60
N ASP A 57 7.49 9.01 -11.91
CA ASP A 57 8.41 9.57 -10.91
C ASP A 57 8.48 8.69 -9.66
N LEU A 58 7.38 8.02 -9.29
CA LEU A 58 7.40 7.00 -8.25
C LEU A 58 8.37 5.89 -8.63
N LEU A 59 8.24 5.32 -9.82
CA LEU A 59 9.09 4.21 -10.27
C LEU A 59 10.58 4.60 -10.32
N LYS A 60 10.91 5.81 -10.78
CA LYS A 60 12.29 6.33 -10.81
C LYS A 60 12.88 6.52 -9.41
N LYS A 61 12.05 6.82 -8.40
CA LYS A 61 12.46 7.12 -7.02
C LYS A 61 12.31 5.92 -6.10
N TRP A 62 11.69 4.82 -6.57
CA TRP A 62 11.46 3.66 -5.73
C TRP A 62 12.78 2.98 -5.39
N PRO A 63 13.09 2.75 -4.09
CA PRO A 63 14.35 2.15 -3.69
C PRO A 63 14.50 0.72 -4.23
N GLU A 64 15.65 0.40 -4.82
CA GLU A 64 15.91 -0.93 -5.40
C GLU A 64 15.85 -2.06 -4.36
N GLU A 65 16.25 -1.75 -3.12
CA GLU A 65 16.22 -2.69 -1.99
C GLU A 65 14.83 -2.93 -1.41
N ARG A 66 13.83 -2.16 -1.85
CA ARG A 66 12.45 -2.26 -1.36
C ARG A 66 11.55 -2.91 -2.41
N PHE A 67 10.88 -3.98 -2.01
CA PHE A 67 9.95 -4.66 -2.90
C PHE A 67 8.61 -3.92 -3.03
N LEU A 68 8.06 -3.83 -4.23
CA LEU A 68 6.76 -3.19 -4.51
C LEU A 68 5.75 -4.23 -5.00
N PHE A 69 4.68 -4.40 -4.24
CA PHE A 69 3.55 -5.24 -4.64
C PHE A 69 2.46 -4.35 -5.24
N CYS A 70 2.15 -4.55 -6.51
CA CYS A 70 1.07 -3.86 -7.20
C CYS A 70 -0.20 -4.72 -7.16
N CYS A 71 -1.25 -4.24 -6.51
CA CYS A 71 -2.55 -4.90 -6.51
C CYS A 71 -3.22 -4.71 -7.87
N ASP A 72 -3.33 -5.81 -8.61
CA ASP A 72 -3.81 -5.85 -9.99
C ASP A 72 -5.18 -6.54 -10.07
N GLU A 73 -6.19 -5.79 -10.50
CA GLU A 73 -7.54 -6.31 -10.68
C GLU A 73 -7.77 -6.98 -12.05
N THR A 74 -6.83 -6.88 -12.98
CA THR A 74 -6.98 -7.45 -14.34
C THR A 74 -6.92 -8.97 -14.36
N GLY A 75 -6.51 -9.60 -13.27
CA GLY A 75 -6.33 -11.04 -13.14
C GLY A 75 -4.95 -11.56 -13.53
N GLY A 76 -4.03 -10.67 -13.95
CA GLY A 76 -2.64 -11.01 -14.26
C GLY A 76 -1.74 -11.20 -13.03
N GLY A 77 -2.21 -10.80 -11.85
CA GLY A 77 -1.45 -10.88 -10.60
C GLY A 77 -1.38 -12.26 -9.99
N LYS A 78 -0.29 -12.57 -9.30
CA LYS A 78 -0.12 -13.81 -8.52
C LYS A 78 -0.86 -13.71 -7.18
N PRO A 79 -1.27 -14.84 -6.55
CA PRO A 79 -1.94 -14.80 -5.25
C PRO A 79 -1.10 -14.07 -4.20
N ILE A 80 -1.67 -13.03 -3.58
CA ILE A 80 -0.93 -12.08 -2.72
C ILE A 80 -0.19 -12.77 -1.56
N LEU A 81 -0.81 -13.72 -0.87
CA LEU A 81 -0.19 -14.41 0.27
C LEU A 81 1.05 -15.22 -0.13
N GLN A 82 1.04 -15.83 -1.32
CA GLN A 82 2.18 -16.60 -1.80
C GLN A 82 3.37 -15.70 -2.12
N GLU A 83 3.12 -14.49 -2.62
CA GLU A 83 4.18 -13.55 -2.95
C GLU A 83 4.72 -12.86 -1.68
N PHE A 84 3.89 -12.53 -0.71
CA PHE A 84 4.34 -11.94 0.55
C PHE A 84 5.31 -12.85 1.30
N GLN A 85 5.05 -14.17 1.33
CA GLN A 85 5.90 -15.13 2.01
C GLN A 85 7.31 -15.26 1.39
N LYS A 86 7.49 -14.83 0.14
CA LYS A 86 8.80 -14.85 -0.53
C LYS A 86 9.66 -13.62 -0.20
N HIS A 87 9.06 -12.56 0.32
CA HIS A 87 9.70 -11.25 0.51
C HIS A 87 9.42 -10.72 1.90
N THR A 88 10.31 -10.98 2.85
CA THR A 88 10.18 -10.59 4.26
C THR A 88 10.82 -9.23 4.60
N GLY A 89 11.44 -8.57 3.62
CA GLY A 89 12.07 -7.26 3.78
C GLY A 89 11.10 -6.07 3.66
N PRO A 90 11.62 -4.85 3.78
CA PRO A 90 10.84 -3.64 3.61
C PRO A 90 10.12 -3.62 2.25
N SER A 91 8.81 -3.36 2.26
CA SER A 91 7.98 -3.47 1.07
C SER A 91 6.99 -2.31 0.98
N GLY A 92 6.45 -2.11 -0.19
CA GLY A 92 5.33 -1.20 -0.43
C GLY A 92 4.18 -1.91 -1.13
N LEU A 93 2.98 -1.36 -0.93
CA LEU A 93 1.76 -1.77 -1.63
C LEU A 93 1.35 -0.63 -2.56
N LEU A 94 1.22 -0.90 -3.83
CA LEU A 94 0.69 0.03 -4.82
C LEU A 94 -0.75 -0.37 -5.15
N ILE A 95 -1.67 0.55 -4.90
CA ILE A 95 -3.11 0.35 -5.13
C ILE A 95 -3.56 1.30 -6.22
N GLY A 96 -4.21 0.78 -7.25
CA GLY A 96 -4.75 1.57 -8.35
C GLY A 96 -6.01 2.37 -7.95
N PRO A 97 -6.38 3.38 -8.75
CA PRO A 97 -7.66 4.06 -8.63
C PRO A 97 -8.80 3.14 -9.10
N GLU A 98 -10.04 3.62 -9.03
CA GLU A 98 -11.22 2.88 -9.47
C GLU A 98 -11.19 2.48 -10.96
N GLY A 99 -10.45 3.22 -11.77
CA GLY A 99 -10.22 2.90 -13.20
C GLY A 99 -9.03 1.95 -13.44
N GLY A 100 -8.39 1.46 -12.37
CA GLY A 100 -7.24 0.59 -12.45
C GLY A 100 -5.97 1.24 -13.02
N PHE A 101 -4.98 0.41 -13.31
CA PHE A 101 -3.77 0.82 -14.03
C PHE A 101 -3.96 0.68 -15.53
N SER A 102 -3.37 1.57 -16.33
CA SER A 102 -3.32 1.40 -17.77
C SER A 102 -2.37 0.27 -18.18
N ASN A 103 -2.55 -0.27 -19.39
CA ASN A 103 -1.64 -1.29 -19.90
C ASN A 103 -0.18 -0.79 -19.94
N SER A 104 0.02 0.48 -20.27
CA SER A 104 1.35 1.11 -20.28
C SER A 104 1.99 1.13 -18.89
N GLU A 105 1.20 1.42 -17.85
CA GLU A 105 1.67 1.40 -16.46
C GLU A 105 2.01 -0.03 -16.00
N LEU A 106 1.16 -1.01 -16.33
CA LEU A 106 1.43 -2.42 -16.04
C LEU A 106 2.69 -2.92 -16.74
N ASP A 107 2.89 -2.57 -18.02
CA ASP A 107 4.10 -2.91 -18.78
C ASP A 107 5.37 -2.27 -18.19
N GLN A 108 5.26 -1.08 -17.58
CA GLN A 108 6.39 -0.46 -16.89
C GLN A 108 6.71 -1.18 -15.58
N LEU A 109 5.70 -1.57 -14.81
CA LEU A 109 5.87 -2.36 -13.58
C LEU A 109 6.52 -3.71 -13.85
N ASP A 110 6.11 -4.41 -14.90
CA ASP A 110 6.61 -5.74 -15.27
C ASP A 110 8.10 -5.73 -15.69
N LYS A 111 8.67 -4.56 -16.02
CA LYS A 111 10.10 -4.40 -16.34
C LYS A 111 11.01 -4.30 -15.11
N LEU A 112 10.45 -4.10 -13.92
CA LEU A 112 11.20 -3.88 -12.69
C LEU A 112 11.32 -5.19 -11.91
N SER A 113 12.55 -5.57 -11.57
CA SER A 113 12.85 -6.83 -10.86
C SER A 113 12.36 -6.87 -9.41
N ASN A 114 12.21 -5.70 -8.80
CA ASN A 114 11.73 -5.54 -7.43
C ASN A 114 10.23 -5.19 -7.36
N VAL A 115 9.47 -5.48 -8.41
CA VAL A 115 8.02 -5.29 -8.48
C VAL A 115 7.33 -6.62 -8.77
N CYS A 116 6.18 -6.84 -8.13
CA CYS A 116 5.33 -8.00 -8.41
C CYS A 116 3.86 -7.58 -8.45
N ARG A 117 3.17 -7.95 -9.52
CA ARG A 117 1.72 -7.83 -9.59
C ARG A 117 1.09 -8.96 -8.77
N VAL A 118 0.17 -8.57 -7.87
CA VAL A 118 -0.51 -9.49 -6.96
C VAL A 118 -2.03 -9.38 -7.08
N SER A 119 -2.71 -10.48 -6.85
CA SER A 119 -4.17 -10.59 -6.89
C SER A 119 -4.73 -10.81 -5.48
N LEU A 120 -5.81 -10.11 -5.18
CA LEU A 120 -6.64 -10.28 -3.97
C LEU A 120 -7.83 -11.25 -4.19
N GLY A 121 -7.76 -12.08 -5.23
CA GLY A 121 -8.78 -13.08 -5.53
C GLY A 121 -9.67 -12.70 -6.72
N GLY A 122 -10.72 -13.49 -6.95
CA GLY A 122 -11.53 -13.43 -8.16
C GLY A 122 -12.60 -12.32 -8.22
N ARG A 123 -12.59 -11.36 -7.29
CA ARG A 123 -13.53 -10.24 -7.27
C ARG A 123 -12.77 -8.92 -7.42
N VAL A 124 -13.33 -7.99 -8.20
CA VAL A 124 -12.83 -6.61 -8.24
C VAL A 124 -13.22 -5.92 -6.93
N LEU A 125 -12.22 -5.43 -6.21
CA LEU A 125 -12.40 -4.68 -4.97
C LEU A 125 -12.29 -3.18 -5.26
N ARG A 126 -13.00 -2.35 -4.51
CA ARG A 126 -12.75 -0.91 -4.51
C ARG A 126 -11.34 -0.63 -3.98
N SER A 127 -10.75 0.49 -4.40
CA SER A 127 -9.38 0.87 -4.04
C SER A 127 -9.13 0.87 -2.52
N ASP A 128 -10.07 1.40 -1.74
CA ASP A 128 -10.00 1.39 -0.28
C ASP A 128 -10.04 -0.04 0.29
N THR A 129 -10.97 -0.86 -0.19
CA THR A 129 -11.10 -2.27 0.22
C THR A 129 -9.84 -3.06 -0.15
N ALA A 130 -9.29 -2.86 -1.34
CA ALA A 130 -8.06 -3.50 -1.79
C ALA A 130 -6.87 -3.11 -0.89
N ALA A 131 -6.75 -1.83 -0.54
CA ALA A 131 -5.70 -1.34 0.36
C ALA A 131 -5.79 -2.01 1.75
N PHE A 132 -6.99 -2.08 2.34
CA PHE A 132 -7.17 -2.69 3.67
C PHE A 132 -6.93 -4.20 3.64
N ALA A 133 -7.45 -4.89 2.62
CA ALA A 133 -7.24 -6.32 2.45
C ALA A 133 -5.76 -6.66 2.27
N ALA A 134 -5.05 -5.92 1.42
CA ALA A 134 -3.62 -6.13 1.18
C ALA A 134 -2.78 -5.87 2.44
N LEU A 135 -3.05 -4.77 3.18
CA LEU A 135 -2.37 -4.48 4.44
C LEU A 135 -2.66 -5.53 5.50
N ALA A 136 -3.91 -5.98 5.65
CA ALA A 136 -4.28 -7.04 6.59
C ALA A 136 -3.58 -8.37 6.24
N CYS A 137 -3.54 -8.74 4.96
CA CYS A 137 -2.79 -9.90 4.49
C CYS A 137 -1.29 -9.78 4.79
N TRP A 138 -0.70 -8.60 4.59
CA TRP A 138 0.70 -8.35 4.94
C TRP A 138 0.94 -8.56 6.43
N GLN A 139 0.16 -7.90 7.29
CA GLN A 139 0.30 -7.98 8.74
C GLN A 139 0.14 -9.42 9.26
N ALA A 140 -0.81 -10.16 8.70
CA ALA A 140 -1.06 -11.55 9.11
C ALA A 140 0.01 -12.54 8.64
N SER A 141 0.69 -12.26 7.50
CA SER A 141 1.67 -13.20 6.92
C SER A 141 3.11 -12.89 7.32
N VAL A 142 3.53 -11.64 7.25
CA VAL A 142 4.93 -11.23 7.45
C VAL A 142 5.10 -9.99 8.32
N GLY A 143 4.00 -9.37 8.74
CA GLY A 143 3.98 -8.19 9.60
C GLY A 143 3.99 -8.54 11.10
N ASP A 144 3.47 -7.63 11.90
CA ASP A 144 3.56 -7.66 13.37
C ASP A 144 2.37 -8.33 14.09
N TRP A 145 1.35 -8.81 13.37
CA TRP A 145 0.20 -9.47 14.00
C TRP A 145 0.51 -10.79 14.68
N ASN A 146 1.68 -11.34 14.43
CA ASN A 146 2.20 -12.51 15.16
C ASN A 146 2.82 -12.14 16.52
N ILE A 147 2.94 -10.84 16.83
CA ILE A 147 3.48 -10.33 18.10
C ILE A 147 2.30 -10.08 19.03
N SER A 148 2.31 -10.71 20.21
CA SER A 148 1.27 -10.46 21.22
C SER A 148 1.30 -9.00 21.68
N PRO A 149 0.15 -8.31 21.77
CA PRO A 149 0.13 -6.92 22.21
C PRO A 149 0.63 -6.81 23.65
N VAL A 150 1.67 -6.01 23.88
CA VAL A 150 2.13 -5.65 25.21
C VAL A 150 1.17 -4.58 25.74
N ARG A 151 0.09 -5.00 26.38
CA ARG A 151 -0.74 -4.06 27.13
C ARG A 151 -0.01 -3.77 28.44
N LEU A 152 0.49 -2.54 28.59
CA LEU A 152 0.89 -2.03 29.89
C LEU A 152 -0.38 -2.07 30.77
N LYS A 153 -0.41 -2.96 31.75
CA LYS A 153 -1.48 -2.96 32.77
C LYS A 153 -1.31 -1.65 33.55
N ASN A 154 -2.23 -0.72 33.40
CA ASN A 154 -2.41 0.40 34.33
C ASN A 154 -2.87 -0.13 35.68
#